data_5864e5f68bb74c61d851ec06eb4acb7e
#
_entry.id   5864e5f68bb74c61d851ec06eb4acb7e
#
_cell.length_a   1.000
_cell.length_b   1.000
_cell.length_c   1.000
_cell.angle_alpha   90.00
_cell.angle_beta   90.00
_cell.angle_gamma   90.00
#
_symmetry.space_group_name_H-M   'P 1'
#
loop_
_entity.id
_entity.type
_entity.pdbx_description
1 polymer ?
#
loop_
_entity_poly.entity_id
_entity_poly.type
_entity_poly.pdbx_seq_one_letter_code
_entity_poly.pdbx_strand_id
1 'polypeptide(L)'
;ERKIQEPYVCIAVQSTAQAKHWNNGPGWAEVVSHLKELGYRVLCIDRNAHSGHGFVWNHIPWGAEDFTGALPLQERVDLLRHASFFIGLSSGLSWLAWATRIPVILISGFTLPNSEFYTPWRVFNSHGCNGCWDNITYNFD
;
A
#
# COMPACT_ATOMS: atom_id res chain seq x y z
N GLU A 1 -10.09 13.33 15.56
CA GLU A 1 -9.94 12.70 16.88
C GLU A 1 -9.42 11.26 16.73
N ARG A 2 -8.44 10.86 17.58
CA ARG A 2 -7.85 9.52 17.53
C ARG A 2 -8.87 8.49 18.03
N LYS A 3 -9.32 7.60 17.15
CA LYS A 3 -10.28 6.54 17.47
C LYS A 3 -9.63 5.27 18.03
N ILE A 4 -8.42 4.95 17.56
CA ILE A 4 -7.66 3.75 17.96
C ILE A 4 -6.52 4.19 18.87
N GLN A 5 -6.43 3.68 20.06
CA GLN A 5 -5.43 4.10 21.06
C GLN A 5 -4.13 3.31 20.93
N GLU A 6 -4.19 2.04 20.53
CA GLU A 6 -3.03 1.20 20.31
C GLU A 6 -2.23 1.68 19.08
N PRO A 7 -0.90 1.48 19.05
CA PRO A 7 -0.12 1.80 17.87
C PRO A 7 -0.55 0.90 16.69
N TYR A 8 -0.71 1.51 15.52
CA TYR A 8 -1.10 0.79 14.32
C TYR A 8 -0.41 1.29 13.07
N VAL A 9 -0.32 0.40 12.09
CA VAL A 9 0.18 0.66 10.74
C VAL A 9 -0.96 0.45 9.76
N CYS A 10 -1.11 1.36 8.81
CA CYS A 10 -2.03 1.17 7.69
C CYS A 10 -1.29 0.58 6.48
N ILE A 11 -1.93 -0.38 5.83
CA ILE A 11 -1.43 -0.97 4.59
C ILE A 11 -2.46 -0.86 3.48
N ALA A 12 -2.01 -0.75 2.24
CA ALA A 12 -2.82 -0.86 1.04
C ALA A 12 -2.10 -1.73 0.01
N VAL A 13 -2.74 -2.83 -0.38
CA VAL A 13 -2.13 -3.88 -1.21
C VAL A 13 -2.63 -3.87 -2.65
N GLN A 14 -3.54 -2.94 -2.96
CA GLN A 14 -4.19 -2.86 -4.26
C GLN A 14 -3.82 -1.58 -5.01
N SER A 15 -3.95 -1.64 -6.33
CA SER A 15 -3.85 -0.51 -7.23
C SER A 15 -4.81 -0.71 -8.40
N THR A 16 -5.22 0.36 -9.06
CA THR A 16 -6.01 0.30 -10.28
C THR A 16 -5.28 -0.49 -11.37
N ALA A 17 -3.97 -0.26 -11.53
CA ALA A 17 -3.12 -1.06 -12.41
C ALA A 17 -2.61 -2.29 -11.68
N GLN A 18 -3.08 -3.47 -12.09
CA GLN A 18 -2.68 -4.75 -11.49
C GLN A 18 -1.16 -4.99 -11.56
N ALA A 19 -0.49 -4.47 -12.58
CA ALA A 19 0.96 -4.56 -12.72
C ALA A 19 1.75 -3.86 -11.58
N LYS A 20 1.10 -2.99 -10.80
CA LYS A 20 1.67 -2.37 -9.61
C LYS A 20 1.58 -3.27 -8.37
N HIS A 21 0.80 -4.34 -8.40
CA HIS A 21 0.66 -5.24 -7.27
C HIS A 21 1.99 -5.92 -6.94
N TRP A 22 2.28 -6.03 -5.66
CA TRP A 22 3.44 -6.77 -5.19
C TRP A 22 3.10 -8.27 -5.14
N ASN A 23 3.51 -8.99 -6.18
CA ASN A 23 3.21 -10.40 -6.39
C ASN A 23 4.26 -11.35 -5.77
N ASN A 24 4.86 -10.99 -4.66
CA ASN A 24 5.65 -11.93 -3.87
C ASN A 24 4.69 -12.76 -3.00
N GLY A 25 4.55 -14.05 -3.28
CA GLY A 25 3.54 -14.91 -2.67
C GLY A 25 3.36 -14.74 -1.16
N PRO A 26 4.37 -14.99 -0.30
CA PRO A 26 4.26 -14.83 1.15
C PRO A 26 4.51 -13.38 1.63
N GLY A 27 4.96 -12.49 0.76
CA GLY A 27 5.54 -11.20 1.15
C GLY A 27 4.66 -10.36 2.06
N TRP A 28 3.41 -10.12 1.69
CA TRP A 28 2.50 -9.33 2.53
C TRP A 28 2.20 -10.02 3.88
N ALA A 29 2.04 -11.35 3.89
CA ALA A 29 1.80 -12.09 5.14
C ALA A 29 3.01 -12.02 6.07
N GLU A 30 4.23 -12.10 5.54
CA GLU A 30 5.47 -11.94 6.30
C GLU A 30 5.61 -10.53 6.88
N VAL A 31 5.32 -9.49 6.08
CA VAL A 31 5.32 -8.09 6.55
C VAL A 31 4.32 -7.90 7.69
N VAL A 32 3.08 -8.38 7.53
CA VAL A 32 2.04 -8.26 8.56
C VAL A 32 2.45 -9.00 9.83
N SER A 33 2.96 -10.23 9.73
CA SER A 33 3.44 -11.00 10.86
C SER A 33 4.55 -10.26 11.62
N HIS A 34 5.54 -9.75 10.91
CA HIS A 34 6.63 -8.99 11.51
C HIS A 34 6.15 -7.71 12.24
N LEU A 35 5.23 -6.97 11.65
CA LEU A 35 4.68 -5.77 12.27
C LEU A 35 3.90 -6.10 13.55
N LYS A 36 3.16 -7.21 13.56
CA LYS A 36 2.45 -7.67 14.76
C LYS A 36 3.42 -8.12 15.87
N GLU A 37 4.53 -8.77 15.53
CA GLU A 37 5.60 -9.12 16.48
C GLU A 37 6.22 -7.86 17.10
N LEU A 38 6.30 -6.76 16.36
CA LEU A 38 6.75 -5.46 16.86
C LEU A 38 5.70 -4.72 17.71
N GLY A 39 4.51 -5.26 17.87
CA GLY A 39 3.45 -4.71 18.70
C GLY A 39 2.47 -3.79 17.97
N TYR A 40 2.49 -3.74 16.65
CA TYR A 40 1.54 -2.95 15.87
C TYR A 40 0.27 -3.74 15.51
N ARG A 41 -0.87 -3.07 15.58
CA ARG A 41 -2.04 -3.50 14.80
C ARG A 41 -1.78 -3.17 13.33
N VAL A 42 -2.26 -4.02 12.42
CA VAL A 42 -2.09 -3.81 10.98
C VAL A 42 -3.45 -3.71 10.32
N LEU A 43 -3.77 -2.56 9.77
CA LEU A 43 -5.07 -2.24 9.19
C LEU A 43 -4.96 -2.17 7.67
N CYS A 44 -5.67 -3.05 6.96
CA CYS A 44 -5.77 -2.98 5.50
C CYS A 44 -6.88 -2.01 5.12
N ILE A 45 -6.53 -0.90 4.48
CA ILE A 45 -7.43 0.22 4.22
C ILE A 45 -7.81 0.41 2.75
N ASP A 46 -7.59 -0.59 1.93
CA ASP A 46 -8.01 -0.58 0.53
C ASP A 46 -9.52 -0.32 0.39
N ARG A 47 -9.94 0.11 -0.79
CA ARG A 47 -11.36 0.31 -1.08
C ARG A 47 -12.14 -1.01 -1.08
N ASN A 48 -11.53 -2.08 -1.57
CA ASN A 48 -12.14 -3.39 -1.69
C ASN A 48 -11.36 -4.43 -0.89
N ALA A 49 -12.07 -5.45 -0.38
CA ALA A 49 -11.43 -6.56 0.33
C ALA A 49 -10.60 -7.46 -0.61
N HIS A 50 -10.91 -7.44 -1.91
CA HIS A 50 -10.16 -8.16 -2.93
C HIS A 50 -10.19 -7.38 -4.25
N SER A 51 -9.16 -7.56 -5.08
CA SER A 51 -9.05 -6.97 -6.41
C SER A 51 -8.13 -7.80 -7.28
N GLY A 52 -8.45 -7.91 -8.56
CA GLY A 52 -7.63 -8.62 -9.53
C GLY A 52 -8.37 -8.98 -10.80
N HIS A 53 -7.64 -9.57 -11.74
CA HIS A 53 -8.13 -10.11 -13.01
C HIS A 53 -7.46 -11.45 -13.34
N GLY A 54 -8.19 -12.33 -14.01
CA GLY A 54 -7.68 -13.61 -14.42
C GLY A 54 -7.22 -14.47 -13.24
N PHE A 55 -5.95 -14.86 -13.24
CA PHE A 55 -5.36 -15.70 -12.19
C PHE A 55 -4.65 -14.91 -11.09
N VAL A 56 -4.58 -13.59 -11.20
CA VAL A 56 -3.88 -12.74 -10.23
C VAL A 56 -4.87 -11.94 -9.42
N TRP A 57 -4.99 -12.30 -8.16
CA TRP A 57 -5.89 -11.66 -7.20
C TRP A 57 -5.16 -11.26 -5.94
N ASN A 58 -5.46 -10.07 -5.44
CA ASN A 58 -5.04 -9.62 -4.13
C ASN A 58 -6.21 -9.59 -3.15
N HIS A 59 -5.94 -10.04 -1.96
CA HIS A 59 -6.87 -10.08 -0.84
C HIS A 59 -6.25 -9.35 0.35
N ILE A 60 -7.04 -9.12 1.38
CA ILE A 60 -6.52 -8.66 2.67
C ILE A 60 -5.46 -9.67 3.13
N PRO A 61 -4.22 -9.24 3.40
CA PRO A 61 -3.17 -10.14 3.85
C PRO A 61 -3.55 -10.86 5.14
N TRP A 62 -3.13 -12.11 5.25
CA TRP A 62 -3.32 -12.89 6.46
C TRP A 62 -2.80 -12.15 7.70
N GLY A 63 -3.63 -12.05 8.72
CA GLY A 63 -3.32 -11.37 9.99
C GLY A 63 -3.59 -9.87 10.00
N ALA A 64 -3.85 -9.22 8.87
CA ALA A 64 -4.29 -7.83 8.83
C ALA A 64 -5.79 -7.72 9.16
N GLU A 65 -6.17 -6.62 9.79
CA GLU A 65 -7.56 -6.29 10.09
C GLU A 65 -8.26 -5.67 8.87
N ASP A 66 -9.50 -6.03 8.67
CA ASP A 66 -10.31 -5.48 7.57
C ASP A 66 -10.85 -4.08 7.92
N PHE A 67 -10.21 -3.08 7.34
CA PHE A 67 -10.66 -1.69 7.33
C PHE A 67 -10.97 -1.24 5.90
N THR A 68 -11.30 -2.18 5.02
CA THR A 68 -11.67 -1.90 3.63
C THR A 68 -13.07 -1.29 3.55
N GLY A 69 -13.41 -0.78 2.39
CA GLY A 69 -14.72 -0.22 2.09
C GLY A 69 -14.68 1.12 1.37
N ALA A 70 -15.77 1.50 0.76
CA ALA A 70 -15.96 2.80 0.12
C ALA A 70 -16.34 3.87 1.16
N LEU A 71 -15.43 4.14 2.10
CA LEU A 71 -15.62 5.11 3.16
C LEU A 71 -15.36 6.55 2.65
N PRO A 72 -15.96 7.56 3.30
CA PRO A 72 -15.63 8.95 3.03
C PRO A 72 -14.13 9.20 3.15
N LEU A 73 -13.58 10.03 2.26
CA LEU A 73 -12.15 10.34 2.25
C LEU A 73 -11.66 10.90 3.59
N GLN A 74 -12.48 11.68 4.27
CA GLN A 74 -12.15 12.25 5.58
C GLN A 74 -11.89 11.16 6.63
N GLU A 75 -12.63 10.08 6.62
CA GLU A 75 -12.38 8.96 7.54
C GLU A 75 -11.03 8.28 7.28
N ARG A 76 -10.65 8.15 6.00
CA ARG A 76 -9.31 7.66 5.62
C ARG A 76 -8.20 8.60 6.10
N VAL A 77 -8.39 9.90 5.91
CA VAL A 77 -7.45 10.92 6.39
C VAL A 77 -7.29 10.86 7.90
N ASP A 78 -8.39 10.78 8.65
CA ASP A 78 -8.36 10.71 10.11
C ASP A 78 -7.65 9.44 10.60
N LEU A 79 -7.88 8.31 9.95
CA LEU A 79 -7.21 7.06 10.26
C LEU A 79 -5.71 7.15 9.97
N LEU A 80 -5.32 7.66 8.81
CA LEU A 80 -3.92 7.80 8.41
C LEU A 80 -3.15 8.76 9.32
N ARG A 81 -3.74 9.90 9.69
CA ARG A 81 -3.06 10.92 10.52
C ARG A 81 -2.58 10.41 11.87
N HIS A 82 -3.19 9.36 12.39
CA HIS A 82 -2.85 8.77 13.69
C HIS A 82 -2.13 7.42 13.57
N ALA A 83 -1.91 6.93 12.35
CA ALA A 83 -1.08 5.76 12.10
C ALA A 83 0.40 6.05 12.40
N SER A 84 1.13 5.05 12.84
CA SER A 84 2.57 5.16 13.03
C SER A 84 3.31 5.34 11.70
N PHE A 85 2.89 4.63 10.67
CA PHE A 85 3.33 4.77 9.28
C PHE A 85 2.38 4.01 8.34
N PHE A 86 2.64 4.14 7.05
CA PHE A 86 1.87 3.47 5.99
C PHE A 86 2.80 2.66 5.09
N ILE A 87 2.34 1.51 4.63
CA ILE A 87 3.01 0.71 3.60
C ILE A 87 2.05 0.52 2.44
N GLY A 88 2.47 0.86 1.24
CA GLY A 88 1.62 0.69 0.07
C GLY A 88 2.37 0.73 -1.26
N LEU A 89 1.58 0.67 -2.31
CA LEU A 89 2.03 0.68 -3.69
C LEU A 89 2.02 2.12 -4.24
N SER A 90 2.54 2.31 -5.46
CA SER A 90 2.41 3.58 -6.19
C SER A 90 0.95 3.80 -6.62
N SER A 91 0.13 4.28 -5.70
CA SER A 91 -1.32 4.44 -5.86
C SER A 91 -1.87 5.61 -5.05
N GLY A 92 -3.14 5.94 -5.23
CA GLY A 92 -3.79 7.08 -4.59
C GLY A 92 -3.75 7.07 -3.06
N LEU A 93 -3.89 5.90 -2.42
CA LEU A 93 -3.81 5.80 -0.95
C LEU A 93 -2.41 6.13 -0.41
N SER A 94 -1.36 5.77 -1.14
CA SER A 94 0.01 6.15 -0.78
C SER A 94 0.22 7.67 -0.88
N TRP A 95 -0.32 8.33 -1.91
CA TRP A 95 -0.32 9.79 -2.03
C TRP A 95 -1.11 10.45 -0.89
N LEU A 96 -2.24 9.87 -0.52
CA LEU A 96 -3.04 10.38 0.61
C LEU A 96 -2.28 10.26 1.93
N ALA A 97 -1.63 9.11 2.18
CA ALA A 97 -0.79 8.91 3.36
C ALA A 97 0.36 9.91 3.42
N TRP A 98 1.05 10.11 2.29
CA TRP A 98 2.10 11.12 2.18
C TRP A 98 1.59 12.53 2.48
N ALA A 99 0.41 12.89 1.98
CA ALA A 99 -0.21 14.19 2.23
C ALA A 99 -0.59 14.41 3.71
N THR A 100 -0.85 13.35 4.47
CA THR A 100 -1.08 13.42 5.92
C THR A 100 0.21 13.57 6.74
N ARG A 101 1.38 13.56 6.08
CA ARG A 101 2.71 13.72 6.66
C ARG A 101 3.16 12.60 7.60
N ILE A 102 2.56 11.42 7.50
CA ILE A 102 3.09 10.24 8.17
C ILE A 102 4.20 9.61 7.31
N PRO A 103 5.11 8.83 7.91
CA PRO A 103 6.09 8.07 7.13
C PRO A 103 5.40 7.09 6.18
N VAL A 104 5.91 7.01 4.95
CA VAL A 104 5.38 6.10 3.92
C VAL A 104 6.50 5.20 3.41
N ILE A 105 6.31 3.89 3.56
CA ILE A 105 7.12 2.88 2.88
C ILE A 105 6.41 2.57 1.55
N LEU A 106 7.06 2.89 0.45
CA LEU A 106 6.52 2.73 -0.90
C LEU A 106 7.15 1.51 -1.59
N ILE A 107 6.33 0.50 -1.86
CA ILE A 107 6.73 -0.64 -2.68
C ILE A 107 6.47 -0.27 -4.13
N SER A 108 7.53 -0.15 -4.90
CA SER A 108 7.50 0.39 -6.25
C SER A 108 8.35 -0.45 -7.21
N GLY A 109 8.51 0.02 -8.44
CA GLY A 109 9.29 -0.61 -9.50
C GLY A 109 8.59 -0.52 -10.85
N PHE A 110 7.27 -0.59 -10.90
CA PHE A 110 6.50 -0.40 -12.13
C PHE A 110 6.52 1.06 -12.60
N THR A 111 6.56 2.02 -11.67
CA THR A 111 6.73 3.45 -11.91
C THR A 111 8.14 3.91 -11.57
N LEU A 112 8.62 4.95 -12.24
CA LEU A 112 9.90 5.61 -11.92
C LEU A 112 9.73 6.62 -10.77
N PRO A 113 10.82 6.98 -10.07
CA PRO A 113 10.75 7.93 -8.96
C PRO A 113 10.20 9.32 -9.33
N ASN A 114 10.34 9.75 -10.58
CA ASN A 114 9.81 11.03 -11.06
C ASN A 114 8.29 11.05 -11.19
N SER A 115 7.63 9.90 -11.23
CA SER A 115 6.17 9.76 -11.25
C SER A 115 5.58 9.54 -9.85
N GLU A 116 6.40 9.61 -8.81
CA GLU A 116 6.01 9.32 -7.43
C GLU A 116 6.41 10.48 -6.51
N PHE A 117 5.79 10.55 -5.34
CA PHE A 117 6.27 11.45 -4.28
C PHE A 117 7.60 10.95 -3.72
N TYR A 118 8.39 11.85 -3.16
CA TYR A 118 9.62 11.47 -2.48
C TYR A 118 9.33 10.82 -1.12
N THR A 119 9.94 9.66 -0.90
CA THR A 119 10.07 9.04 0.42
C THR A 119 11.44 8.38 0.53
N PRO A 120 12.12 8.47 1.68
CA PRO A 120 13.39 7.77 1.88
C PRO A 120 13.22 6.24 1.96
N TRP A 121 11.99 5.76 2.15
CA TRP A 121 11.66 4.33 2.26
C TRP A 121 10.99 3.79 0.99
N ARG A 122 11.57 4.08 -0.14
CA ARG A 122 11.16 3.51 -1.42
C ARG A 122 11.85 2.16 -1.63
N VAL A 123 11.05 1.10 -1.74
CA VAL A 123 11.52 -0.28 -1.93
C VAL A 123 11.19 -0.75 -3.34
N PHE A 124 12.18 -1.28 -4.05
CA PHE A 124 12.02 -1.82 -5.40
C PHE A 124 13.01 -2.96 -5.63
N ASN A 125 12.68 -3.84 -6.60
CA ASN A 125 13.59 -4.91 -7.01
C ASN A 125 14.63 -4.36 -8.00
N SER A 126 15.88 -4.25 -7.56
CA SER A 126 16.99 -3.78 -8.41
C SER A 126 17.47 -4.82 -9.44
N HIS A 127 17.05 -6.07 -9.34
CA HIS A 127 17.41 -7.16 -10.24
C HIS A 127 16.33 -7.45 -11.30
N GLY A 128 15.27 -6.67 -11.33
CA GLY A 128 14.18 -6.78 -12.28
C GLY A 128 14.03 -5.54 -13.16
N CYS A 129 13.16 -5.64 -14.16
CA CYS A 129 12.75 -4.47 -14.94
C CYS A 129 11.96 -3.48 -14.09
N ASN A 130 12.27 -2.20 -14.24
CA ASN A 130 11.58 -1.11 -13.55
C ASN A 130 11.15 -0.03 -14.57
N GLY A 131 10.12 0.74 -14.21
CA GLY A 131 9.70 1.92 -14.96
C GLY A 131 8.85 1.63 -16.20
N CYS A 132 8.23 0.47 -16.31
CA CYS A 132 7.40 0.14 -17.49
C CYS A 132 6.21 1.09 -17.65
N TRP A 133 5.64 1.61 -16.57
CA TRP A 133 4.55 2.58 -16.60
C TRP A 133 4.93 3.86 -17.35
N ASP A 134 6.16 4.30 -17.19
CA ASP A 134 6.67 5.53 -17.78
C ASP A 134 7.18 5.34 -19.23
N ASN A 135 7.10 4.12 -19.76
CA ASN A 135 7.51 3.80 -21.12
C ASN A 135 6.31 3.97 -22.06
N ILE A 136 6.39 4.98 -22.94
CA ILE A 136 5.33 5.33 -23.88
C ILE A 136 5.03 4.28 -24.95
N THR A 137 5.88 3.25 -25.07
CA THR A 137 5.66 2.14 -26.01
C THR A 137 4.72 1.07 -25.50
N TYR A 138 4.39 1.09 -24.20
CA TYR A 138 3.49 0.13 -23.60
C TYR A 138 2.13 0.77 -23.30
N ASN A 139 1.09 0.00 -23.54
CA ASN A 139 -0.27 0.33 -23.13
C ASN A 139 -0.69 -0.64 -22.02
N PHE A 140 -1.04 -0.11 -20.86
CA PHE A 140 -1.40 -0.88 -19.66
C PHE A 140 -2.85 -0.67 -19.23
N ASP A 141 -3.72 -0.24 -20.16
CA ASP A 141 -5.15 -0.02 -19.94
C ASP A 141 -5.93 -1.34 -19.72
#